data_ca71683d41df5c1641b07118b5779836
#
_entry.id   ca71683d41df5c1641b07118b5779836
#
_cell.length_a   1.000
_cell.length_b   1.000
_cell.length_c   1.000
_cell.angle_alpha   90.00
_cell.angle_beta   90.00
_cell.angle_gamma   90.00
#
_symmetry.space_group_name_H-M   'P 1'
#
loop_
_entity.id
_entity.type
_entity.pdbx_description
1 polymer ?
#
loop_
_entity_poly.entity_id
_entity_poly.type
_entity_poly.pdbx_seq_one_letter_code
_entity_poly.pdbx_strand_id
1 'polypeptide(L)'
;MLPLFQLLLAVFAIYSAINFTEGTKLLVPLVCLLLMLFVSRIDKAKVDEKTERDSFLKEEIDKVMNKESATIKDQDFFTIESLLWPKNELLLIDAVHSIFKNLGFKISAGVNYHSVDRIVKIPNTERSFGVEILMSEREIEKNHPKLHRALEFEKEKREQEKTLIIASTHIHLPLSERDKVKDVSGEMVDFLTRHNISFMTTYHLYELWQETKGGENDIFGVFEKLYAHSGGIFHLKEAENPHARSFELPIQ
;
A
#
# COMPACT_ATOMS: atom_id res chain seq x y z
N MET A 1 -2.01 12.92 22.93
CA MET A 1 -0.95 13.73 23.58
C MET A 1 -1.29 15.23 23.66
N LEU A 2 -1.89 15.82 22.65
CA LEU A 2 -2.20 17.26 22.60
C LEU A 2 -3.12 17.75 23.75
N PRO A 3 -4.24 17.09 24.12
CA PRO A 3 -5.09 17.56 25.19
C PRO A 3 -4.38 17.59 26.56
N LEU A 4 -3.45 16.68 26.81
CA LEU A 4 -2.64 16.69 28.02
C LEU A 4 -1.69 17.89 28.08
N PHE A 5 -1.11 18.26 26.95
CA PHE A 5 -0.25 19.43 26.83
C PHE A 5 -1.01 20.76 27.03
N GLN A 6 -2.23 20.85 26.50
CA GLN A 6 -3.11 22.01 26.71
C GLN A 6 -3.51 22.12 28.19
N LEU A 7 -3.81 21.01 28.85
CA LEU A 7 -4.11 20.98 30.28
C LEU A 7 -2.92 21.46 31.11
N LEU A 8 -1.71 21.01 30.80
CA LEU A 8 -0.47 21.42 31.46
C LEU A 8 -0.22 22.93 31.29
N LEU A 9 -0.43 23.49 30.09
CA LEU A 9 -0.31 24.93 29.82
C LEU A 9 -1.34 25.73 30.61
N ALA A 10 -2.58 25.25 30.72
CA ALA A 10 -3.60 25.90 31.54
C ALA A 10 -3.24 25.93 33.02
N VAL A 11 -2.80 24.80 33.57
CA VAL A 11 -2.35 24.70 34.97
C VAL A 11 -1.16 25.61 35.21
N PHE A 12 -0.17 25.65 34.30
CA PHE A 12 0.99 26.54 34.41
C PHE A 12 0.61 28.02 34.32
N ALA A 13 -0.35 28.37 33.47
CA ALA A 13 -0.87 29.74 33.37
C ALA A 13 -1.54 30.20 34.68
N ILE A 14 -2.35 29.35 35.31
CA ILE A 14 -2.99 29.63 36.60
C ILE A 14 -1.93 29.73 37.71
N TYR A 15 -0.98 28.81 37.75
CA TYR A 15 0.09 28.83 38.75
C TYR A 15 0.94 30.08 38.65
N SER A 16 1.30 30.50 37.41
CA SER A 16 2.07 31.72 37.14
C SER A 16 1.35 33.00 37.53
N ALA A 17 0.05 33.08 37.30
CA ALA A 17 -0.78 34.21 37.71
C ALA A 17 -0.79 34.46 39.22
N ILE A 18 -0.64 33.38 40.02
CA ILE A 18 -0.67 33.45 41.48
C ILE A 18 0.72 33.78 42.07
N ASN A 19 1.80 33.22 41.53
CA ASN A 19 3.11 33.15 42.19
C ASN A 19 4.18 34.07 41.63
N PHE A 20 3.98 34.72 40.48
CA PHE A 20 4.99 35.61 39.89
C PHE A 20 4.89 37.07 40.36
N THR A 21 5.98 37.80 40.27
CA THR A 21 6.08 39.22 40.62
C THR A 21 5.21 40.11 39.69
N GLU A 22 4.83 41.31 40.15
CA GLU A 22 3.82 42.14 39.47
C GLU A 22 4.08 42.39 38.00
N GLY A 23 5.34 42.54 37.55
CA GLY A 23 5.66 42.80 36.13
C GLY A 23 5.47 41.56 35.23
N THR A 24 5.49 40.33 35.74
CA THR A 24 5.39 39.12 34.96
C THR A 24 4.03 38.38 35.10
N LYS A 25 3.20 38.80 36.05
CA LYS A 25 1.90 38.20 36.31
C LYS A 25 0.95 38.16 35.11
N LEU A 26 1.03 39.15 34.25
CA LEU A 26 0.20 39.26 33.05
C LEU A 26 0.84 38.63 31.81
N LEU A 27 2.15 38.69 31.71
CA LEU A 27 2.89 38.30 30.48
C LEU A 27 2.93 36.79 30.31
N VAL A 28 3.15 36.02 31.39
CA VAL A 28 3.23 34.56 31.33
C VAL A 28 1.85 33.92 30.98
N PRO A 29 0.73 34.28 31.63
CA PRO A 29 -0.60 33.79 31.22
C PRO A 29 -0.95 34.14 29.78
N LEU A 30 -0.60 35.34 29.32
CA LEU A 30 -0.84 35.76 27.93
C LEU A 30 -0.09 34.91 26.92
N VAL A 31 1.20 34.62 27.18
CA VAL A 31 2.01 33.74 26.33
C VAL A 31 1.43 32.32 26.32
N CYS A 32 1.02 31.78 27.48
CA CYS A 32 0.38 30.47 27.57
C CYS A 32 -0.95 30.42 26.77
N LEU A 33 -1.74 31.47 26.85
CA LEU A 33 -3.00 31.56 26.10
C LEU A 33 -2.74 31.61 24.58
N LEU A 34 -1.76 32.37 24.14
CA LEU A 34 -1.36 32.42 22.72
C LEU A 34 -0.84 31.06 22.22
N LEU A 35 -0.05 30.35 23.03
CA LEU A 35 0.40 28.98 22.70
C LEU A 35 -0.77 28.01 22.63
N MET A 36 -1.74 28.09 23.55
CA MET A 36 -2.95 27.25 23.51
C MET A 36 -3.77 27.50 22.23
N LEU A 37 -3.96 28.78 21.85
CA LEU A 37 -4.67 29.14 20.62
C LEU A 37 -3.92 28.66 19.38
N PHE A 38 -2.59 28.75 19.36
CA PHE A 38 -1.77 28.29 18.25
C PHE A 38 -1.83 26.75 18.10
N VAL A 39 -1.71 26.02 19.20
CA VAL A 39 -1.83 24.55 19.22
C VAL A 39 -3.23 24.12 18.80
N SER A 40 -4.28 24.80 19.28
CA SER A 40 -5.67 24.52 18.89
C SER A 40 -5.92 24.73 17.38
N ARG A 41 -5.30 25.77 16.79
CA ARG A 41 -5.37 26.00 15.33
C ARG A 41 -4.69 24.89 14.52
N ILE A 42 -3.52 24.42 14.96
CA ILE A 42 -2.81 23.32 14.29
C ILE A 42 -3.65 22.04 14.36
N ASP A 43 -4.26 21.76 15.51
CA ASP A 43 -5.12 20.57 15.66
C ASP A 43 -6.34 20.65 14.74
N LYS A 44 -7.00 21.81 14.70
CA LYS A 44 -8.16 22.02 13.84
C LYS A 44 -7.78 21.84 12.37
N ALA A 45 -6.67 22.44 11.92
CA ALA A 45 -6.19 22.29 10.55
C ALA A 45 -5.91 20.82 10.18
N LYS A 46 -5.30 20.03 11.08
CA LYS A 46 -5.07 18.60 10.85
C LYS A 46 -6.35 17.77 10.80
N VAL A 47 -7.34 18.12 11.62
CA VAL A 47 -8.64 17.44 11.61
C VAL A 47 -9.41 17.77 10.33
N ASP A 48 -9.39 19.04 9.91
CA ASP A 48 -10.04 19.49 8.68
C ASP A 48 -9.40 18.81 7.45
N GLU A 49 -8.06 18.77 7.37
CA GLU A 49 -7.31 18.07 6.32
C GLU A 49 -7.63 16.57 6.26
N LYS A 50 -7.68 15.90 7.42
CA LYS A 50 -8.05 14.49 7.49
C LYS A 50 -9.48 14.25 7.03
N THR A 51 -10.42 15.10 7.46
CA THR A 51 -11.84 14.99 7.10
C THR A 51 -12.04 15.22 5.61
N GLU A 52 -11.37 16.20 5.03
CA GLU A 52 -11.41 16.50 3.59
C GLU A 52 -10.84 15.31 2.78
N ARG A 53 -9.71 14.76 3.19
CA ARG A 53 -9.12 13.58 2.57
C ARG A 53 -10.03 12.35 2.67
N ASP A 54 -10.60 12.08 3.85
CA ASP A 54 -11.48 10.93 4.06
C ASP A 54 -12.77 11.07 3.22
N SER A 55 -13.31 12.29 3.06
CA SER A 55 -14.47 12.56 2.21
C SER A 55 -14.14 12.35 0.72
N PHE A 56 -12.97 12.79 0.30
CA PHE A 56 -12.48 12.63 -1.07
C PHE A 56 -12.26 11.15 -1.42
N LEU A 57 -11.59 10.39 -0.55
CA LEU A 57 -11.40 8.95 -0.72
C LEU A 57 -12.74 8.21 -0.79
N LYS A 58 -13.72 8.62 0.05
CA LYS A 58 -15.07 8.03 0.00
C LYS A 58 -15.75 8.29 -1.34
N GLU A 59 -15.68 9.51 -1.86
CA GLU A 59 -16.24 9.84 -3.18
C GLU A 59 -15.58 9.02 -4.30
N GLU A 60 -14.27 8.78 -4.22
CA GLU A 60 -13.55 7.97 -5.20
C GLU A 60 -13.93 6.48 -5.11
N ILE A 61 -14.05 5.94 -3.89
CA ILE A 61 -14.59 4.60 -3.66
C ILE A 61 -15.98 4.47 -4.29
N ASP A 62 -16.86 5.42 -4.00
CA ASP A 62 -18.22 5.42 -4.54
C ASP A 62 -18.24 5.48 -6.08
N LYS A 63 -17.31 6.22 -6.71
CA LYS A 63 -17.18 6.26 -8.19
C LYS A 63 -16.77 4.92 -8.77
N VAL A 64 -15.77 4.25 -8.18
CA VAL A 64 -15.33 2.91 -8.60
C VAL A 64 -16.44 1.91 -8.40
N MET A 65 -17.08 1.91 -7.23
CA MET A 65 -18.16 0.99 -6.90
C MET A 65 -19.38 1.17 -7.80
N ASN A 66 -19.80 2.41 -8.07
CA ASN A 66 -20.93 2.69 -8.95
C ASN A 66 -20.66 2.33 -10.42
N LYS A 67 -19.42 2.47 -10.90
CA LYS A 67 -19.04 2.07 -12.25
C LYS A 67 -19.17 0.56 -12.46
N GLU A 68 -18.96 -0.23 -11.40
CA GLU A 68 -18.98 -1.68 -11.44
C GLU A 68 -20.27 -2.31 -10.92
N SER A 69 -21.16 -1.53 -10.29
CA SER A 69 -22.35 -2.02 -9.57
C SER A 69 -23.33 -2.84 -10.40
N ALA A 70 -23.27 -2.78 -11.72
CA ALA A 70 -24.16 -3.56 -12.59
C ALA A 70 -23.78 -5.06 -12.65
N THR A 71 -22.57 -5.44 -12.22
CA THR A 71 -22.04 -6.82 -12.42
C THR A 71 -21.43 -7.44 -11.15
N ILE A 72 -21.33 -6.69 -10.05
CA ILE A 72 -20.56 -7.08 -8.85
C ILE A 72 -21.50 -7.56 -7.74
N LYS A 73 -21.15 -8.70 -7.14
CA LYS A 73 -21.80 -9.23 -5.93
C LYS A 73 -21.26 -8.50 -4.70
N ASP A 74 -22.05 -8.39 -3.62
CA ASP A 74 -21.66 -7.72 -2.37
C ASP A 74 -20.27 -8.14 -1.83
N GLN A 75 -19.90 -9.40 -2.00
CA GLN A 75 -18.59 -9.92 -1.60
C GLN A 75 -17.43 -9.34 -2.42
N ASP A 76 -17.67 -9.02 -3.68
CA ASP A 76 -16.65 -8.40 -4.55
C ASP A 76 -16.41 -6.94 -4.15
N PHE A 77 -17.44 -6.21 -3.72
CA PHE A 77 -17.30 -4.83 -3.21
C PHE A 77 -16.31 -4.74 -2.06
N PHE A 78 -16.50 -5.59 -1.04
CA PHE A 78 -15.59 -5.61 0.11
C PHE A 78 -14.15 -5.97 -0.30
N THR A 79 -13.99 -6.88 -1.26
CA THR A 79 -12.68 -7.28 -1.78
C THR A 79 -12.00 -6.12 -2.51
N ILE A 80 -12.72 -5.38 -3.37
CA ILE A 80 -12.18 -4.21 -4.07
C ILE A 80 -11.79 -3.10 -3.09
N GLU A 81 -12.70 -2.74 -2.17
CA GLU A 81 -12.40 -1.73 -1.14
C GLU A 81 -11.14 -2.10 -0.35
N SER A 82 -11.05 -3.35 0.11
CA SER A 82 -9.91 -3.82 0.89
C SER A 82 -8.62 -3.94 0.09
N LEU A 83 -8.71 -4.16 -1.22
CA LEU A 83 -7.54 -4.23 -2.11
C LEU A 83 -6.97 -2.85 -2.43
N LEU A 84 -7.84 -1.89 -2.78
CA LEU A 84 -7.42 -0.57 -3.26
C LEU A 84 -7.26 0.46 -2.13
N TRP A 85 -8.06 0.35 -1.05
CA TRP A 85 -8.02 1.23 0.13
C TRP A 85 -7.98 0.44 1.44
N PRO A 86 -6.94 -0.39 1.64
CA PRO A 86 -6.87 -1.26 2.80
C PRO A 86 -6.83 -0.46 4.11
N LYS A 87 -7.68 -0.83 5.05
CA LYS A 87 -7.72 -0.25 6.40
C LYS A 87 -6.65 -0.85 7.32
N ASN A 88 -6.25 -2.07 7.03
CA ASN A 88 -5.16 -2.78 7.69
C ASN A 88 -4.63 -3.90 6.79
N GLU A 89 -3.48 -4.43 7.16
CA GLU A 89 -2.78 -5.44 6.38
C GLU A 89 -3.52 -6.78 6.29
N LEU A 90 -4.23 -7.19 7.34
CA LEU A 90 -4.98 -8.46 7.32
C LEU A 90 -6.09 -8.42 6.29
N LEU A 91 -6.83 -7.32 6.20
CA LEU A 91 -7.87 -7.15 5.17
C LEU A 91 -7.26 -7.13 3.76
N LEU A 92 -6.08 -6.54 3.59
CA LEU A 92 -5.36 -6.58 2.32
C LEU A 92 -4.96 -8.00 1.94
N ILE A 93 -4.42 -8.78 2.88
CA ILE A 93 -4.04 -10.18 2.67
C ILE A 93 -5.25 -11.02 2.28
N ASP A 94 -6.40 -10.80 2.93
CA ASP A 94 -7.64 -11.51 2.61
C ASP A 94 -8.22 -11.09 1.25
N ALA A 95 -8.09 -9.81 0.88
CA ALA A 95 -8.51 -9.33 -0.43
C ALA A 95 -7.66 -9.95 -1.56
N VAL A 96 -6.33 -9.93 -1.42
CA VAL A 96 -5.41 -10.58 -2.37
C VAL A 96 -5.70 -12.07 -2.48
N HIS A 97 -5.93 -12.77 -1.36
CA HIS A 97 -6.34 -14.17 -1.35
C HIS A 97 -7.63 -14.38 -2.16
N SER A 98 -8.65 -13.56 -1.92
CA SER A 98 -9.95 -13.67 -2.61
C SER A 98 -9.81 -13.45 -4.12
N ILE A 99 -9.01 -12.47 -4.55
CA ILE A 99 -8.75 -12.22 -5.96
C ILE A 99 -8.09 -13.45 -6.63
N PHE A 100 -7.01 -13.97 -6.08
CA PHE A 100 -6.35 -15.16 -6.66
C PHE A 100 -7.28 -16.37 -6.70
N LYS A 101 -8.10 -16.55 -5.65
CA LYS A 101 -9.12 -17.63 -5.64
C LYS A 101 -10.15 -17.44 -6.75
N ASN A 102 -10.63 -16.22 -6.95
CA ASN A 102 -11.59 -15.88 -8.01
C ASN A 102 -10.97 -16.03 -9.41
N LEU A 103 -9.67 -15.83 -9.55
CA LEU A 103 -8.91 -16.08 -10.78
C LEU A 103 -8.60 -17.56 -11.01
N GLY A 104 -9.02 -18.47 -10.11
CA GLY A 104 -8.87 -19.92 -10.25
C GLY A 104 -7.54 -20.50 -9.75
N PHE A 105 -6.71 -19.70 -9.05
CA PHE A 105 -5.46 -20.19 -8.47
C PHE A 105 -5.71 -21.01 -7.19
N LYS A 106 -4.83 -21.98 -6.93
CA LYS A 106 -4.78 -22.67 -5.64
C LYS A 106 -3.89 -21.90 -4.68
N ILE A 107 -4.43 -21.53 -3.51
CA ILE A 107 -3.75 -20.71 -2.53
C ILE A 107 -3.65 -21.46 -1.20
N SER A 108 -2.49 -21.38 -0.57
CA SER A 108 -2.25 -21.83 0.80
C SER A 108 -1.55 -20.76 1.62
N ALA A 109 -1.69 -20.83 2.94
CA ALA A 109 -0.86 -20.04 3.84
C ALA A 109 0.59 -20.53 3.76
N GLY A 110 1.55 -19.62 3.98
CA GLY A 110 2.95 -20.01 4.16
C GLY A 110 3.10 -20.95 5.37
N VAL A 111 3.99 -21.94 5.27
CA VAL A 111 4.03 -23.06 6.22
C VAL A 111 4.93 -22.82 7.43
N ASN A 112 5.81 -21.81 7.42
CA ASN A 112 6.81 -21.56 8.46
C ASN A 112 6.85 -20.11 8.93
N TYR A 113 7.43 -19.85 10.09
CA TYR A 113 7.59 -18.52 10.69
C TYR A 113 8.38 -17.52 9.82
N HIS A 114 9.22 -18.01 8.92
CA HIS A 114 9.99 -17.23 7.95
C HIS A 114 9.37 -17.23 6.54
N SER A 115 8.19 -17.86 6.37
CA SER A 115 7.55 -17.95 5.07
C SER A 115 6.75 -16.69 4.74
N VAL A 116 6.60 -16.44 3.45
CA VAL A 116 5.74 -15.40 2.89
C VAL A 116 4.27 -15.55 3.31
N ASP A 117 3.48 -14.52 3.11
CA ASP A 117 2.07 -14.52 3.55
C ASP A 117 1.23 -15.60 2.86
N ARG A 118 1.48 -15.87 1.58
CA ARG A 118 0.72 -16.86 0.78
C ARG A 118 1.61 -17.58 -0.22
N ILE A 119 1.24 -18.85 -0.50
CA ILE A 119 1.76 -19.60 -1.66
C ILE A 119 0.63 -19.70 -2.68
N VAL A 120 0.88 -19.24 -3.89
CA VAL A 120 -0.07 -19.21 -5.02
C VAL A 120 0.44 -20.15 -6.11
N LYS A 121 -0.25 -21.28 -6.33
CA LYS A 121 0.14 -22.27 -7.35
C LYS A 121 -0.56 -21.94 -8.67
N ILE A 122 0.21 -21.90 -9.77
CA ILE A 122 -0.33 -21.72 -11.12
C ILE A 122 -1.04 -23.02 -11.53
N PRO A 123 -2.32 -22.97 -11.95
CA PRO A 123 -3.08 -24.13 -12.34
C PRO A 123 -2.39 -24.94 -13.44
N ASN A 124 -2.51 -26.26 -13.38
CA ASN A 124 -1.95 -27.22 -14.34
C ASN A 124 -0.42 -27.19 -14.49
N THR A 125 0.30 -26.55 -13.54
CA THR A 125 1.76 -26.54 -13.51
C THR A 125 2.26 -26.91 -12.12
N GLU A 126 3.59 -27.18 -12.01
CA GLU A 126 4.28 -27.29 -10.72
C GLU A 126 4.78 -25.95 -10.20
N ARG A 127 4.57 -24.86 -10.97
CA ARG A 127 5.06 -23.52 -10.65
C ARG A 127 4.18 -22.84 -9.60
N SER A 128 4.84 -22.08 -8.72
CA SER A 128 4.14 -21.32 -7.69
C SER A 128 4.87 -20.01 -7.36
N PHE A 129 4.12 -19.08 -6.78
CA PHE A 129 4.66 -17.85 -6.22
C PHE A 129 4.60 -17.92 -4.70
N GLY A 130 5.71 -17.57 -4.05
CA GLY A 130 5.71 -17.12 -2.68
C GLY A 130 5.36 -15.64 -2.64
N VAL A 131 4.18 -15.31 -2.14
CA VAL A 131 3.64 -13.94 -2.20
C VAL A 131 3.75 -13.27 -0.84
N GLU A 132 4.51 -12.20 -0.77
CA GLU A 132 4.57 -11.28 0.36
C GLU A 132 3.68 -10.07 0.09
N ILE A 133 2.82 -9.72 1.03
CA ILE A 133 1.82 -8.67 0.85
C ILE A 133 2.15 -7.50 1.77
N LEU A 134 2.27 -6.31 1.20
CA LEU A 134 2.71 -5.09 1.86
C LEU A 134 1.64 -4.00 1.80
N MET A 135 1.58 -3.20 2.85
CA MET A 135 0.80 -1.97 2.89
C MET A 135 1.70 -0.82 3.33
N SER A 136 1.69 0.29 2.59
CA SER A 136 2.53 1.45 2.89
C SER A 136 1.82 2.77 2.61
N GLU A 137 2.06 3.76 3.46
CA GLU A 137 1.63 5.15 3.23
C GLU A 137 2.53 5.89 2.24
N ARG A 138 3.69 5.31 1.90
CA ARG A 138 4.73 5.90 1.04
C ARG A 138 5.25 4.88 0.05
N GLU A 139 6.23 5.27 -0.76
CA GLU A 139 7.03 4.34 -1.53
C GLU A 139 7.71 3.30 -0.62
N ILE A 140 7.91 2.10 -1.14
CA ILE A 140 8.58 1.04 -0.40
C ILE A 140 10.09 1.18 -0.58
N GLU A 141 10.78 1.28 0.55
CA GLU A 141 12.23 1.32 0.61
C GLU A 141 12.81 -0.07 0.89
N LYS A 142 14.08 -0.28 0.54
CA LYS A 142 14.79 -1.58 0.74
C LYS A 142 14.91 -2.01 2.21
N ASN A 143 14.70 -1.11 3.17
CA ASN A 143 14.76 -1.39 4.61
C ASN A 143 13.40 -1.81 5.21
N HIS A 144 12.37 -1.97 4.39
CA HIS A 144 11.05 -2.37 4.86
C HIS A 144 11.10 -3.75 5.54
N PRO A 145 10.57 -3.93 6.77
CA PRO A 145 10.74 -5.16 7.56
C PRO A 145 10.31 -6.45 6.86
N LYS A 146 9.25 -6.39 6.07
CA LYS A 146 8.72 -7.55 5.34
C LYS A 146 9.59 -8.01 4.16
N LEU A 147 10.48 -7.15 3.65
CA LEU A 147 11.41 -7.54 2.58
C LEU A 147 12.38 -8.62 3.03
N HIS A 148 12.69 -8.66 4.34
CA HIS A 148 13.53 -9.73 4.88
C HIS A 148 12.88 -11.11 4.67
N ARG A 149 11.56 -11.22 4.90
CA ARG A 149 10.80 -12.46 4.69
C ARG A 149 10.79 -12.89 3.22
N ALA A 150 10.56 -11.93 2.31
CA ALA A 150 10.61 -12.19 0.87
C ALA A 150 12.00 -12.65 0.42
N LEU A 151 13.08 -12.04 0.97
CA LEU A 151 14.46 -12.43 0.68
C LEU A 151 14.82 -13.79 1.28
N GLU A 152 14.36 -14.12 2.47
CA GLU A 152 14.53 -15.45 3.07
C GLU A 152 13.86 -16.51 2.22
N PHE A 153 12.60 -16.29 1.83
CA PHE A 153 11.90 -17.18 0.93
C PHE A 153 12.65 -17.36 -0.40
N GLU A 154 13.15 -16.27 -1.01
CA GLU A 154 13.91 -16.32 -2.26
C GLU A 154 15.18 -17.18 -2.14
N LYS A 155 15.85 -17.19 -0.97
CA LYS A 155 17.03 -18.01 -0.71
C LYS A 155 16.73 -19.50 -0.51
N GLU A 156 15.56 -19.80 0.08
CA GLU A 156 15.17 -21.15 0.49
C GLU A 156 14.18 -21.82 -0.47
N LYS A 157 13.63 -21.07 -1.42
CA LYS A 157 12.63 -21.54 -2.38
C LYS A 157 13.13 -22.69 -3.24
N ARG A 158 12.17 -23.49 -3.72
CA ARG A 158 12.42 -24.54 -4.70
C ARG A 158 12.62 -23.95 -6.10
N GLU A 159 13.16 -24.72 -7.02
CA GLU A 159 13.40 -24.29 -8.40
C GLU A 159 12.12 -23.85 -9.12
N GLN A 160 10.95 -24.47 -8.78
CA GLN A 160 9.65 -24.15 -9.36
C GLN A 160 8.92 -23.01 -8.64
N GLU A 161 9.57 -22.36 -7.69
CA GLU A 161 8.99 -21.28 -6.92
C GLU A 161 9.62 -19.93 -7.30
N LYS A 162 8.83 -18.87 -7.24
CA LYS A 162 9.29 -17.49 -7.48
C LYS A 162 8.73 -16.57 -6.42
N THR A 163 9.52 -15.60 -6.00
CA THR A 163 9.09 -14.59 -5.03
C THR A 163 8.38 -13.46 -5.75
N LEU A 164 7.17 -13.15 -5.26
CA LEU A 164 6.34 -12.03 -5.71
C LEU A 164 5.98 -11.15 -4.52
N ILE A 165 6.21 -9.86 -4.66
CA ILE A 165 5.72 -8.85 -3.71
C ILE A 165 4.50 -8.16 -4.33
N ILE A 166 3.40 -8.11 -3.57
CA ILE A 166 2.20 -7.36 -3.94
C ILE A 166 2.00 -6.26 -2.91
N ALA A 167 1.94 -5.01 -3.35
CA ALA A 167 1.89 -3.89 -2.42
C ALA A 167 0.76 -2.90 -2.72
N SER A 168 0.09 -2.45 -1.66
CA SER A 168 -0.72 -1.24 -1.70
C SER A 168 0.09 -0.08 -1.14
N THR A 169 0.52 0.82 -2.02
CA THR A 169 1.33 1.98 -1.69
C THR A 169 0.48 3.25 -1.68
N HIS A 170 0.98 4.30 -1.03
CA HIS A 170 0.32 5.61 -1.02
C HIS A 170 -1.19 5.53 -0.68
N ILE A 171 -1.55 4.67 0.28
CA ILE A 171 -2.94 4.36 0.62
C ILE A 171 -3.80 5.57 1.00
N HIS A 172 -3.15 6.68 1.37
CA HIS A 172 -3.80 7.95 1.72
C HIS A 172 -4.04 8.85 0.51
N LEU A 173 -3.48 8.51 -0.68
CA LEU A 173 -3.72 9.26 -1.90
C LEU A 173 -4.91 8.69 -2.69
N PRO A 174 -5.64 9.53 -3.41
CA PRO A 174 -6.61 9.11 -4.42
C PRO A 174 -5.96 8.21 -5.48
N LEU A 175 -6.71 7.27 -6.06
CA LEU A 175 -6.17 6.39 -7.12
C LEU A 175 -5.61 7.18 -8.30
N SER A 176 -6.29 8.25 -8.71
CA SER A 176 -5.86 9.14 -9.80
C SER A 176 -4.53 9.88 -9.56
N GLU A 177 -4.06 9.88 -8.32
CA GLU A 177 -2.78 10.50 -7.94
C GLU A 177 -1.69 9.46 -7.67
N ARG A 178 -2.06 8.21 -7.38
CA ARG A 178 -1.08 7.15 -7.13
C ARG A 178 -0.21 6.86 -8.33
N ASP A 179 -0.75 6.92 -9.55
CA ASP A 179 0.00 6.72 -10.79
C ASP A 179 1.08 7.79 -11.05
N LYS A 180 1.01 8.93 -10.35
CA LYS A 180 1.96 10.04 -10.49
C LYS A 180 3.15 9.94 -9.54
N VAL A 181 3.10 9.02 -8.60
CA VAL A 181 4.14 8.81 -7.57
C VAL A 181 4.79 7.43 -7.73
N LYS A 182 6.01 7.29 -7.24
CA LYS A 182 6.73 6.02 -7.33
C LYS A 182 6.27 5.08 -6.23
N ASP A 183 5.95 3.85 -6.58
CA ASP A 183 5.59 2.79 -5.62
C ASP A 183 6.79 2.27 -4.84
N VAL A 184 7.97 2.29 -5.44
CA VAL A 184 9.22 1.80 -4.87
C VAL A 184 10.36 2.76 -5.14
N SER A 185 11.31 2.86 -4.21
CA SER A 185 12.52 3.66 -4.40
C SER A 185 13.42 3.05 -5.48
N GLY A 186 14.31 3.87 -6.09
CA GLY A 186 15.27 3.37 -7.08
C GLY A 186 16.18 2.26 -6.53
N GLU A 187 16.64 2.41 -5.28
CA GLU A 187 17.41 1.37 -4.60
C GLU A 187 16.64 0.07 -4.40
N MET A 188 15.32 0.17 -4.22
CA MET A 188 14.44 -0.99 -4.11
C MET A 188 14.29 -1.70 -5.46
N VAL A 189 14.16 -0.97 -6.57
CA VAL A 189 14.13 -1.57 -7.92
C VAL A 189 15.40 -2.39 -8.18
N ASP A 190 16.58 -1.81 -7.87
CA ASP A 190 17.87 -2.50 -8.00
C ASP A 190 17.95 -3.74 -7.11
N PHE A 191 17.42 -3.67 -5.90
CA PHE A 191 17.35 -4.81 -4.98
C PHE A 191 16.48 -5.93 -5.54
N LEU A 192 15.27 -5.61 -5.98
CA LEU A 192 14.33 -6.58 -6.56
C LEU A 192 14.92 -7.29 -7.79
N THR A 193 15.56 -6.54 -8.68
CA THR A 193 16.17 -7.08 -9.89
C THR A 193 17.34 -8.00 -9.55
N ARG A 194 18.24 -7.58 -8.63
CA ARG A 194 19.38 -8.42 -8.22
C ARG A 194 19.00 -9.73 -7.56
N HIS A 195 17.86 -9.74 -6.85
CA HIS A 195 17.38 -10.94 -6.16
C HIS A 195 16.30 -11.70 -6.93
N ASN A 196 16.04 -11.35 -8.21
CA ASN A 196 15.01 -11.99 -9.03
C ASN A 196 13.61 -12.01 -8.36
N ILE A 197 13.31 -11.00 -7.56
CA ILE A 197 12.03 -10.81 -6.89
C ILE A 197 11.15 -9.92 -7.78
N SER A 198 9.95 -10.39 -8.13
CA SER A 198 8.99 -9.58 -8.88
C SER A 198 8.12 -8.75 -7.95
N PHE A 199 7.78 -7.56 -8.38
CA PHE A 199 6.92 -6.63 -7.66
C PHE A 199 5.75 -6.18 -8.53
N MET A 200 4.54 -6.13 -7.96
CA MET A 200 3.37 -5.50 -8.57
C MET A 200 2.56 -4.77 -7.51
N THR A 201 1.79 -3.77 -7.94
CA THR A 201 0.85 -3.09 -7.04
C THR A 201 -0.47 -3.84 -6.93
N THR A 202 -1.23 -3.57 -5.88
CA THR A 202 -2.61 -4.06 -5.75
C THR A 202 -3.52 -3.49 -6.84
N TYR A 203 -3.20 -2.31 -7.37
CA TYR A 203 -3.92 -1.73 -8.50
C TYR A 203 -3.73 -2.57 -9.78
N HIS A 204 -2.51 -2.99 -10.09
CA HIS A 204 -2.26 -3.90 -11.23
C HIS A 204 -2.97 -5.25 -11.06
N LEU A 205 -3.01 -5.80 -9.83
CA LEU A 205 -3.76 -7.02 -9.57
C LEU A 205 -5.27 -6.82 -9.77
N TYR A 206 -5.80 -5.65 -9.43
CA TYR A 206 -7.19 -5.28 -9.67
C TYR A 206 -7.50 -5.17 -11.17
N GLU A 207 -6.64 -4.52 -11.95
CA GLU A 207 -6.76 -4.43 -13.42
C GLU A 207 -6.81 -5.83 -14.04
N LEU A 208 -5.88 -6.72 -13.69
CA LEU A 208 -5.87 -8.12 -14.14
C LEU A 208 -7.18 -8.85 -13.83
N TRP A 209 -7.71 -8.65 -12.63
CA TRP A 209 -8.96 -9.27 -12.25
C TRP A 209 -10.15 -8.73 -13.05
N GLN A 210 -10.21 -7.43 -13.31
CA GLN A 210 -11.25 -6.83 -14.15
C GLN A 210 -11.21 -7.33 -15.59
N GLU A 211 -10.03 -7.34 -16.21
CA GLU A 211 -9.83 -7.82 -17.59
C GLU A 211 -10.26 -9.29 -17.73
N THR A 212 -9.99 -10.11 -16.73
CA THR A 212 -10.43 -11.51 -16.71
C THR A 212 -11.95 -11.63 -16.65
N LYS A 213 -12.65 -10.76 -15.90
CA LYS A 213 -14.13 -10.76 -15.87
C LYS A 213 -14.73 -10.37 -17.23
N GLY A 214 -14.06 -9.53 -17.98
CA GLY A 214 -14.43 -9.16 -19.36
C GLY A 214 -14.18 -10.27 -20.40
N GLY A 215 -13.48 -11.33 -20.03
CA GLY A 215 -13.13 -12.42 -20.95
C GLY A 215 -12.02 -12.06 -21.94
N GLU A 216 -11.32 -10.96 -21.70
CA GLU A 216 -10.38 -10.35 -22.67
C GLU A 216 -8.96 -10.94 -22.55
N ASN A 217 -8.57 -11.56 -21.41
CA ASN A 217 -7.17 -11.97 -21.22
C ASN A 217 -7.00 -13.43 -20.74
N ASP A 218 -5.95 -14.07 -21.25
CA ASP A 218 -5.40 -15.31 -20.71
C ASP A 218 -4.62 -15.00 -19.41
N ILE A 219 -5.33 -15.01 -18.28
CA ILE A 219 -4.75 -14.72 -16.96
C ILE A 219 -3.57 -15.65 -16.65
N PHE A 220 -3.65 -16.91 -17.04
CA PHE A 220 -2.58 -17.88 -16.76
C PHE A 220 -1.33 -17.56 -17.60
N GLY A 221 -1.49 -17.13 -18.85
CA GLY A 221 -0.39 -16.65 -19.69
C GLY A 221 0.28 -15.40 -19.11
N VAL A 222 -0.48 -14.48 -18.50
CA VAL A 222 0.09 -13.31 -17.81
C VAL A 222 0.94 -13.75 -16.60
N PHE A 223 0.44 -14.69 -15.79
CA PHE A 223 1.21 -15.19 -14.64
C PHE A 223 2.40 -16.07 -15.04
N GLU A 224 2.37 -16.75 -16.17
CA GLU A 224 3.54 -17.42 -16.76
C GLU A 224 4.62 -16.39 -17.17
N LYS A 225 4.22 -15.26 -17.76
CA LYS A 225 5.15 -14.15 -18.08
C LYS A 225 5.73 -13.53 -16.81
N LEU A 226 4.89 -13.32 -15.77
CA LEU A 226 5.34 -12.85 -14.46
C LEU A 226 6.33 -13.84 -13.84
N TYR A 227 6.08 -15.15 -13.97
CA TYR A 227 7.01 -16.18 -13.50
C TYR A 227 8.36 -16.11 -14.21
N ALA A 228 8.37 -15.88 -15.52
CA ALA A 228 9.59 -15.73 -16.33
C ALA A 228 10.29 -14.37 -16.17
N HIS A 229 9.65 -13.40 -15.51
CA HIS A 229 10.20 -12.05 -15.32
C HIS A 229 11.47 -12.09 -14.45
N SER A 230 12.52 -11.36 -14.85
CA SER A 230 13.84 -11.37 -14.21
C SER A 230 13.95 -10.56 -12.91
N GLY A 231 12.82 -10.26 -12.26
CA GLY A 231 12.77 -9.40 -11.07
C GLY A 231 12.59 -7.91 -11.40
N GLY A 232 12.30 -7.11 -10.37
CA GLY A 232 11.93 -5.71 -10.53
C GLY A 232 10.41 -5.50 -10.63
N ILE A 233 10.00 -4.32 -11.08
CA ILE A 233 8.58 -3.97 -11.22
C ILE A 233 8.01 -4.67 -12.44
N PHE A 234 6.91 -5.39 -12.26
CA PHE A 234 6.19 -6.01 -13.36
C PHE A 234 5.03 -5.10 -13.81
N HIS A 235 5.04 -4.74 -15.09
CA HIS A 235 4.01 -3.94 -15.73
C HIS A 235 3.20 -4.77 -16.73
N LEU A 236 1.87 -4.72 -16.62
CA LEU A 236 0.97 -5.46 -17.53
C LEU A 236 1.18 -5.13 -19.00
N LYS A 237 1.33 -3.85 -19.32
CA LYS A 237 1.53 -3.37 -20.70
C LYS A 237 2.85 -3.86 -21.33
N GLU A 238 3.87 -4.11 -20.53
CA GLU A 238 5.13 -4.73 -21.00
C GLU A 238 4.96 -6.23 -21.30
N ALA A 239 4.02 -6.88 -20.62
CA ALA A 239 3.71 -8.29 -20.90
C ALA A 239 3.03 -8.48 -22.26
N GLU A 240 2.32 -7.47 -22.75
CA GLU A 240 1.68 -7.51 -24.07
C GLU A 240 2.65 -7.21 -25.22
N ASN A 241 3.75 -6.47 -24.97
CA ASN A 241 4.71 -6.09 -25.97
C ASN A 241 6.16 -6.39 -25.56
N PRO A 242 6.66 -7.65 -25.76
CA PRO A 242 8.00 -8.06 -25.35
C PRO A 242 9.13 -7.29 -26.08
N HIS A 243 8.83 -6.52 -27.11
CA HIS A 243 9.78 -5.69 -27.87
C HIS A 243 9.90 -4.24 -27.37
N ALA A 244 9.08 -3.81 -26.38
CA ALA A 244 9.13 -2.43 -25.86
C ALA A 244 10.39 -2.13 -25.01
N ARG A 245 11.21 -3.13 -24.67
CA ARG A 245 12.44 -2.96 -23.86
C ARG A 245 13.67 -2.46 -24.60
N SER A 246 13.61 -2.25 -25.91
CA SER A 246 14.75 -1.73 -26.67
C SER A 246 14.50 -0.26 -27.01
N PHE A 247 15.02 0.65 -26.21
CA PHE A 247 15.42 2.03 -26.55
C PHE A 247 15.11 3.03 -25.45
N GLU A 248 15.85 2.93 -24.36
CA GLU A 248 16.31 4.14 -23.66
C GLU A 248 17.81 3.98 -23.35
N LEU A 249 18.63 4.36 -24.34
CA LEU A 249 20.04 4.64 -24.07
C LEU A 249 20.11 5.95 -23.29
N PRO A 250 20.92 6.04 -22.23
CA PRO A 250 21.17 7.30 -21.55
C PRO A 250 21.89 8.22 -22.55
N ILE A 251 21.27 9.36 -22.82
CA ILE A 251 21.91 10.47 -23.50
C ILE A 251 23.02 10.97 -22.56
N GLN A 252 24.26 10.97 -23.07
CA GLN A 252 25.49 11.45 -22.42
C GLN A 252 25.39 12.95 -22.11
#